data_61b9dca02ef41a8241d5d710a4c860ff
#
_entry.id   61b9dca02ef41a8241d5d710a4c860ff
#
_cell.length_a   1.000
_cell.length_b   1.000
_cell.length_c   1.000
_cell.angle_alpha   90.00
_cell.angle_beta   90.00
_cell.angle_gamma   90.00
#
_symmetry.space_group_name_H-M   'P 1'
#
loop_
_entity.id
_entity.type
_entity.pdbx_description
1 polymer ?
#
loop_
_entity_poly.entity_id
_entity_poly.type
_entity_poly.pdbx_seq_one_letter_code
_entity_poly.pdbx_strand_id
1 'polypeptide(L)'
;MKLILAMFLCLALTSVAFADVFESPLTAERSKELAQVLSAMQQQKYLRGSFRQVRTVKKINRDFVSTGSFVIADTLGILWNMEKPFPSLTAITRDKMLQKNASGAVSQMNMKDNAVFGQVSQTIQGIFSGNRKMLEERFQIFFETGKDGLWTIGLVPKESVIKKQISSVVLSGHKWLEKVTLSDGDGNPILYEFSKVEGGISLTPEESALLR
;
A
#
# COMPACT_ATOMS: atom_id res chain seq x y z
N MET A 1 -36.52 -19.13 -51.72
CA MET A 1 -37.17 -18.72 -50.49
C MET A 1 -36.56 -19.56 -49.36
N LYS A 2 -35.42 -19.08 -48.81
CA LYS A 2 -34.73 -19.73 -47.68
C LYS A 2 -34.52 -18.69 -46.58
N LEU A 3 -35.27 -18.86 -45.49
CA LEU A 3 -35.19 -18.09 -44.27
C LEU A 3 -33.85 -18.38 -43.58
N ILE A 4 -32.97 -17.38 -43.46
CA ILE A 4 -31.77 -17.44 -42.61
C ILE A 4 -32.14 -16.80 -41.30
N LEU A 5 -32.32 -17.63 -40.27
CA LEU A 5 -32.54 -17.26 -38.88
C LEU A 5 -31.18 -16.87 -38.28
N ALA A 6 -30.91 -15.56 -38.18
CA ALA A 6 -29.75 -15.03 -37.50
C ALA A 6 -29.99 -15.09 -35.99
N MET A 7 -29.32 -16.04 -35.33
CA MET A 7 -29.30 -16.17 -33.87
C MET A 7 -28.30 -15.17 -33.32
N PHE A 8 -28.81 -14.02 -32.84
CA PHE A 8 -28.02 -13.07 -32.08
C PHE A 8 -27.67 -13.66 -30.70
N LEU A 9 -26.44 -14.18 -30.58
CA LEU A 9 -25.87 -14.57 -29.29
C LEU A 9 -25.47 -13.29 -28.56
N CYS A 10 -26.37 -12.80 -27.70
CA CYS A 10 -26.06 -11.70 -26.77
C CYS A 10 -25.03 -12.19 -25.76
N LEU A 11 -23.73 -11.91 -26.01
CA LEU A 11 -22.69 -12.08 -25.03
C LEU A 11 -22.92 -11.02 -23.95
N ALA A 12 -23.60 -11.39 -22.88
CA ALA A 12 -23.67 -10.56 -21.67
C ALA A 12 -22.25 -10.47 -21.10
N LEU A 13 -21.55 -9.39 -21.41
CA LEU A 13 -20.37 -8.96 -20.68
C LEU A 13 -20.83 -8.65 -19.25
N THR A 14 -20.74 -9.64 -18.37
CA THR A 14 -20.84 -9.39 -16.92
C THR A 14 -19.58 -8.62 -16.54
N SER A 15 -19.69 -7.29 -16.55
CA SER A 15 -18.76 -6.45 -15.83
C SER A 15 -18.83 -6.86 -14.36
N VAL A 16 -17.78 -7.54 -13.89
CA VAL A 16 -17.58 -7.74 -12.46
C VAL A 16 -17.33 -6.34 -11.90
N ALA A 17 -18.38 -5.69 -11.45
CA ALA A 17 -18.26 -4.51 -10.63
C ALA A 17 -17.57 -4.98 -9.35
N PHE A 18 -16.30 -4.61 -9.16
CA PHE A 18 -15.69 -4.71 -7.85
C PHE A 18 -16.51 -3.80 -6.94
N ALA A 19 -17.20 -4.41 -5.97
CA ALA A 19 -17.88 -3.64 -4.95
C ALA A 19 -16.85 -2.70 -4.32
N ASP A 20 -17.20 -1.43 -4.18
CA ASP A 20 -16.32 -0.47 -3.54
C ASP A 20 -16.21 -0.85 -2.06
N VAL A 21 -15.02 -1.20 -1.59
CA VAL A 21 -14.80 -1.59 -0.19
C VAL A 21 -15.34 -0.55 0.80
N PHE A 22 -15.45 0.70 0.39
CA PHE A 22 -15.99 1.79 1.20
C PHE A 22 -17.51 1.70 1.43
N GLU A 23 -18.21 0.80 0.72
CA GLU A 23 -19.60 0.44 1.01
C GLU A 23 -19.71 -0.66 2.08
N SER A 24 -18.58 -1.22 2.52
CA SER A 24 -18.48 -2.32 3.49
C SER A 24 -17.92 -1.86 4.85
N PRO A 25 -18.69 -1.14 5.68
CA PRO A 25 -18.22 -0.68 6.99
C PRO A 25 -17.86 -1.85 7.90
N LEU A 26 -16.89 -1.63 8.80
CA LEU A 26 -16.43 -2.64 9.74
C LEU A 26 -17.53 -2.97 10.76
N THR A 27 -18.08 -4.18 10.67
CA THR A 27 -19.02 -4.74 11.66
C THR A 27 -18.29 -5.51 12.75
N ALA A 28 -18.97 -5.87 13.85
CA ALA A 28 -18.40 -6.68 14.92
C ALA A 28 -17.91 -8.06 14.43
N GLU A 29 -18.62 -8.66 13.47
CA GLU A 29 -18.25 -9.94 12.84
C GLU A 29 -17.00 -9.79 11.98
N ARG A 30 -17.02 -8.86 11.03
CA ARG A 30 -15.87 -8.54 10.18
C ARG A 30 -14.64 -8.08 10.96
N SER A 31 -14.85 -7.51 12.15
CA SER A 31 -13.78 -7.10 13.05
C SER A 31 -12.89 -8.28 13.52
N LYS A 32 -13.47 -9.49 13.65
CA LYS A 32 -12.70 -10.70 13.98
C LYS A 32 -11.84 -11.15 12.80
N GLU A 33 -12.40 -11.14 11.60
CA GLU A 33 -11.66 -11.49 10.38
C GLU A 33 -10.53 -10.49 10.10
N LEU A 34 -10.81 -9.19 10.21
CA LEU A 34 -9.79 -8.14 10.12
C LEU A 34 -8.66 -8.38 11.13
N ALA A 35 -8.98 -8.75 12.38
CA ALA A 35 -7.98 -9.03 13.39
C ALA A 35 -7.07 -10.20 13.00
N GLN A 36 -7.61 -11.24 12.35
CA GLN A 36 -6.82 -12.37 11.86
C GLN A 36 -5.86 -11.94 10.74
N VAL A 37 -6.35 -11.17 9.77
CA VAL A 37 -5.52 -10.62 8.68
C VAL A 37 -4.38 -9.78 9.23
N LEU A 38 -4.68 -8.81 10.09
CA LEU A 38 -3.67 -7.92 10.68
C LEU A 38 -2.67 -8.69 11.55
N SER A 39 -3.14 -9.69 12.32
CA SER A 39 -2.25 -10.56 13.12
C SER A 39 -1.31 -11.37 12.25
N ALA A 40 -1.77 -11.89 11.11
CA ALA A 40 -0.90 -12.59 10.17
C ALA A 40 0.18 -11.67 9.58
N MET A 41 -0.14 -10.40 9.31
CA MET A 41 0.85 -9.39 8.89
C MET A 41 1.88 -9.12 9.99
N GLN A 42 1.45 -9.00 11.25
CA GLN A 42 2.34 -8.72 12.39
C GLN A 42 3.35 -9.83 12.70
N GLN A 43 3.06 -11.06 12.34
CA GLN A 43 3.99 -12.19 12.59
C GLN A 43 5.28 -12.11 11.77
N GLN A 44 5.34 -11.24 10.78
CA GLN A 44 6.49 -11.10 9.90
C GLN A 44 7.36 -9.93 10.35
N LYS A 45 8.45 -10.24 11.07
CA LYS A 45 9.41 -9.21 11.52
C LYS A 45 10.15 -8.55 10.37
N TYR A 46 10.47 -9.32 9.34
CA TYR A 46 11.19 -8.85 8.17
C TYR A 46 10.53 -9.39 6.91
N LEU A 47 10.28 -8.49 5.96
CA LEU A 47 9.77 -8.79 4.63
C LEU A 47 10.70 -8.19 3.59
N ARG A 48 10.91 -8.90 2.49
CA ARG A 48 11.59 -8.41 1.29
C ARG A 48 10.76 -8.74 0.07
N GLY A 49 10.81 -7.89 -0.94
CA GLY A 49 10.09 -8.13 -2.19
C GLY A 49 10.39 -7.09 -3.26
N SER A 50 9.69 -7.21 -4.36
CA SER A 50 9.72 -6.25 -5.46
C SER A 50 8.41 -5.49 -5.53
N PHE A 51 8.45 -4.26 -6.05
CA PHE A 51 7.26 -3.47 -6.30
C PHE A 51 7.22 -2.92 -7.72
N ARG A 52 6.00 -2.71 -8.19
CA ARG A 52 5.67 -1.88 -9.34
C ARG A 52 4.72 -0.80 -8.86
N GLN A 53 5.06 0.46 -9.10
CA GLN A 53 4.23 1.61 -8.78
C GLN A 53 3.71 2.22 -10.08
N VAL A 54 2.42 2.55 -10.11
CA VAL A 54 1.80 3.34 -11.17
C VAL A 54 1.15 4.57 -10.55
N ARG A 55 1.65 5.75 -10.87
CA ARG A 55 1.05 7.01 -10.46
C ARG A 55 0.32 7.63 -11.65
N THR A 56 -0.99 7.68 -11.58
CA THR A 56 -1.82 8.34 -12.59
C THR A 56 -2.01 9.81 -12.23
N VAL A 57 -1.67 10.71 -13.15
CA VAL A 57 -1.94 12.14 -13.03
C VAL A 57 -3.11 12.46 -13.95
N LYS A 58 -4.32 12.48 -13.40
CA LYS A 58 -5.58 12.66 -14.14
C LYS A 58 -5.60 13.92 -14.98
N LYS A 59 -5.08 15.04 -14.45
CA LYS A 59 -5.07 16.35 -15.13
C LYS A 59 -4.38 16.33 -16.50
N ILE A 60 -3.38 15.47 -16.69
CA ILE A 60 -2.63 15.34 -17.95
C ILE A 60 -2.83 13.97 -18.60
N ASN A 61 -3.72 13.14 -18.05
CA ASN A 61 -4.02 11.79 -18.49
C ASN A 61 -2.74 10.94 -18.74
N ARG A 62 -1.84 10.91 -17.74
CA ARG A 62 -0.57 10.20 -17.84
C ARG A 62 -0.30 9.32 -16.63
N ASP A 63 0.27 8.15 -16.93
CA ASP A 63 0.82 7.22 -15.94
C ASP A 63 2.33 7.32 -15.88
N PHE A 64 2.84 7.38 -14.65
CA PHE A 64 4.27 7.29 -14.35
C PHE A 64 4.52 5.96 -13.67
N VAL A 65 5.32 5.13 -14.30
CA VAL A 65 5.63 3.78 -13.80
C VAL A 65 7.02 3.76 -13.18
N SER A 66 7.12 3.23 -11.96
CA SER A 66 8.37 2.99 -11.26
C SER A 66 8.43 1.54 -10.80
N THR A 67 9.63 0.98 -10.74
CA THR A 67 9.85 -0.39 -10.23
C THR A 67 11.05 -0.41 -9.32
N GLY A 68 11.09 -1.40 -8.44
CA GLY A 68 12.20 -1.57 -7.52
C GLY A 68 11.96 -2.68 -6.51
N SER A 69 12.72 -2.64 -5.43
CA SER A 69 12.67 -3.58 -4.34
C SER A 69 12.45 -2.88 -3.00
N PHE A 70 11.97 -3.63 -2.02
CA PHE A 70 11.75 -3.11 -0.67
C PHE A 70 12.21 -4.10 0.40
N VAL A 71 12.56 -3.56 1.55
CA VAL A 71 12.73 -4.30 2.79
C VAL A 71 11.91 -3.61 3.87
N ILE A 72 11.07 -4.37 4.57
CA ILE A 72 10.33 -3.90 5.74
C ILE A 72 10.90 -4.61 6.96
N ALA A 73 11.31 -3.83 7.94
CA ALA A 73 11.77 -4.30 9.23
C ALA A 73 10.85 -3.72 10.30
N ASP A 74 10.00 -4.53 10.91
CA ASP A 74 8.87 -4.14 11.76
C ASP A 74 9.18 -2.96 12.70
N THR A 75 10.19 -3.06 13.53
CA THR A 75 10.54 -2.03 14.52
C THR A 75 11.60 -1.03 14.05
N LEU A 76 12.31 -1.33 12.96
CA LEU A 76 13.43 -0.51 12.48
C LEU A 76 13.01 0.46 11.39
N GLY A 77 12.18 0.02 10.46
CA GLY A 77 11.73 0.88 9.38
C GLY A 77 11.59 0.19 8.02
N ILE A 78 11.67 0.98 6.98
CA ILE A 78 11.46 0.57 5.59
C ILE A 78 12.62 1.04 4.73
N LEU A 79 13.19 0.14 3.92
CA LEU A 79 14.04 0.47 2.80
C LEU A 79 13.23 0.36 1.52
N TRP A 80 13.24 1.44 0.75
CA TRP A 80 12.56 1.53 -0.52
C TRP A 80 13.58 1.85 -1.60
N ASN A 81 13.94 0.86 -2.40
CA ASN A 81 14.94 0.98 -3.45
C ASN A 81 14.25 1.08 -4.80
N MET A 82 14.09 2.28 -5.32
CA MET A 82 13.61 2.52 -6.68
C MET A 82 14.75 2.24 -7.67
N GLU A 83 14.50 1.40 -8.66
CA GLU A 83 15.47 1.01 -9.69
C GLU A 83 15.19 1.74 -11.00
N LYS A 84 13.93 1.94 -11.34
CA LYS A 84 13.49 2.60 -12.58
C LYS A 84 12.37 3.60 -12.29
N PRO A 85 12.23 4.73 -13.02
CA PRO A 85 13.12 5.18 -14.10
C PRO A 85 14.40 5.84 -13.56
N PHE A 86 14.39 6.39 -12.33
CA PHE A 86 15.49 7.10 -11.71
C PHE A 86 15.89 6.39 -10.42
N PRO A 87 17.06 5.72 -10.40
CA PRO A 87 17.49 5.00 -9.21
C PRO A 87 17.55 5.89 -7.97
N SER A 88 16.98 5.43 -6.88
CA SER A 88 17.08 6.09 -5.58
C SER A 88 16.80 5.10 -4.45
N LEU A 89 17.49 5.27 -3.34
CA LEU A 89 17.28 4.50 -2.12
C LEU A 89 16.72 5.42 -1.06
N THR A 90 15.56 5.07 -0.49
CA THR A 90 14.96 5.77 0.63
C THR A 90 14.92 4.85 1.84
N ALA A 91 15.51 5.27 2.94
CA ALA A 91 15.38 4.62 4.23
C ALA A 91 14.45 5.46 5.11
N ILE A 92 13.39 4.86 5.62
CA ILE A 92 12.40 5.49 6.49
C ILE A 92 12.47 4.77 7.82
N THR A 93 12.94 5.45 8.86
CA THR A 93 12.96 4.95 10.23
C THR A 93 11.95 5.71 11.09
N ARG A 94 11.90 5.41 12.37
CA ARG A 94 11.06 6.13 13.32
C ARG A 94 11.43 7.62 13.44
N ASP A 95 12.71 7.94 13.33
CA ASP A 95 13.23 9.27 13.67
C ASP A 95 13.65 10.07 12.44
N LYS A 96 13.99 9.42 11.34
CA LYS A 96 14.54 10.07 10.13
C LYS A 96 14.10 9.40 8.84
N MET A 97 14.10 10.17 7.77
CA MET A 97 14.16 9.68 6.40
C MET A 97 15.52 10.07 5.82
N LEU A 98 16.15 9.10 5.18
CA LEU A 98 17.36 9.29 4.39
C LEU A 98 17.04 8.92 2.95
N GLN A 99 17.40 9.77 2.01
CA GLN A 99 17.26 9.51 0.60
C GLN A 99 18.60 9.70 -0.10
N LYS A 100 19.01 8.67 -0.85
CA LYS A 100 20.18 8.69 -1.73
C LYS A 100 19.71 8.61 -3.17
N ASN A 101 20.07 9.58 -3.99
CA ASN A 101 19.72 9.58 -5.42
C ASN A 101 20.76 8.88 -6.29
N ALA A 102 20.49 8.80 -7.61
CA ALA A 102 21.37 8.15 -8.59
C ALA A 102 22.78 8.76 -8.67
N SER A 103 22.95 10.07 -8.36
CA SER A 103 24.26 10.72 -8.34
C SER A 103 25.05 10.47 -7.06
N GLY A 104 24.47 9.75 -6.09
CA GLY A 104 25.04 9.49 -4.79
C GLY A 104 24.80 10.62 -3.76
N ALA A 105 24.13 11.72 -4.15
CA ALA A 105 23.78 12.78 -3.21
C ALA A 105 22.79 12.25 -2.18
N VAL A 106 23.07 12.56 -0.91
CA VAL A 106 22.27 12.13 0.24
C VAL A 106 21.54 13.33 0.83
N SER A 107 20.23 13.18 1.02
CA SER A 107 19.40 14.11 1.80
C SER A 107 18.84 13.39 3.01
N GLN A 108 18.77 14.09 4.14
CA GLN A 108 18.19 13.59 5.38
C GLN A 108 17.15 14.56 5.89
N MET A 109 16.04 14.02 6.36
CA MET A 109 14.97 14.75 7.02
C MET A 109 14.68 14.09 8.36
N ASN A 110 14.67 14.87 9.44
CA ASN A 110 14.25 14.38 10.74
C ASN A 110 12.72 14.45 10.86
N MET A 111 12.11 13.41 11.41
CA MET A 111 10.65 13.34 11.57
C MET A 111 10.10 14.40 12.51
N LYS A 112 10.92 14.85 13.49
CA LYS A 112 10.55 15.89 14.46
C LYS A 112 10.44 17.27 13.82
N ASP A 113 11.17 17.52 12.74
CA ASP A 113 11.21 18.82 12.05
C ASP A 113 10.04 18.98 11.06
N ASN A 114 9.36 17.88 10.73
CA ASN A 114 8.22 17.86 9.82
C ASN A 114 7.13 16.91 10.33
N ALA A 115 6.21 17.47 11.15
CA ALA A 115 5.15 16.68 11.78
C ALA A 115 4.24 15.95 10.78
N VAL A 116 3.92 16.59 9.64
CA VAL A 116 3.08 15.96 8.59
C VAL A 116 3.79 14.74 8.01
N PHE A 117 5.07 14.87 7.69
CA PHE A 117 5.87 13.78 7.17
C PHE A 117 6.02 12.64 8.20
N GLY A 118 6.24 12.97 9.47
CA GLY A 118 6.28 12.01 10.56
C GLY A 118 4.97 11.21 10.68
N GLN A 119 3.83 11.85 10.57
CA GLN A 119 2.52 11.19 10.58
C GLN A 119 2.32 10.26 9.38
N VAL A 120 2.68 10.70 8.16
CA VAL A 120 2.60 9.87 6.95
C VAL A 120 3.50 8.65 7.07
N SER A 121 4.75 8.84 7.52
CA SER A 121 5.71 7.73 7.71
C SER A 121 5.22 6.69 8.73
N GLN A 122 4.72 7.14 9.89
CA GLN A 122 4.13 6.25 10.90
C GLN A 122 2.91 5.51 10.35
N THR A 123 2.11 6.17 9.53
CA THR A 123 0.96 5.55 8.86
C THR A 123 1.40 4.42 7.93
N ILE A 124 2.40 4.67 7.10
CA ILE A 124 2.96 3.65 6.19
C ILE A 124 3.50 2.46 7.00
N GLN A 125 4.30 2.72 8.04
CA GLN A 125 4.83 1.66 8.92
C GLN A 125 3.70 0.87 9.58
N GLY A 126 2.67 1.55 10.08
CA GLY A 126 1.52 0.89 10.72
C GLY A 126 0.68 0.05 9.77
N ILE A 127 0.55 0.45 8.52
CA ILE A 127 -0.12 -0.33 7.47
C ILE A 127 0.66 -1.63 7.24
N PHE A 128 1.97 -1.54 7.01
CA PHE A 128 2.79 -2.71 6.72
C PHE A 128 2.97 -3.63 7.92
N SER A 129 2.99 -3.08 9.14
CA SER A 129 3.07 -3.88 10.38
C SER A 129 1.72 -4.43 10.83
N GLY A 130 0.61 -4.10 10.17
CA GLY A 130 -0.73 -4.53 10.58
C GLY A 130 -1.13 -4.04 11.99
N ASN A 131 -0.61 -2.88 12.43
CA ASN A 131 -0.89 -2.34 13.75
C ASN A 131 -2.34 -1.85 13.88
N ARG A 132 -3.22 -2.76 14.32
CA ARG A 132 -4.66 -2.51 14.42
C ARG A 132 -5.01 -1.27 15.23
N LYS A 133 -4.42 -1.11 16.41
CA LYS A 133 -4.70 0.03 17.30
C LYS A 133 -4.42 1.36 16.59
N MET A 134 -3.28 1.48 15.95
CA MET A 134 -2.90 2.67 15.19
C MET A 134 -3.86 2.92 14.02
N LEU A 135 -4.25 1.86 13.29
CA LEU A 135 -5.20 1.99 12.19
C LEU A 135 -6.58 2.48 12.68
N GLU A 136 -7.10 1.90 13.77
CA GLU A 136 -8.39 2.30 14.35
C GLU A 136 -8.36 3.73 14.91
N GLU A 137 -7.25 4.18 15.48
CA GLU A 137 -7.10 5.55 15.99
C GLU A 137 -7.12 6.58 14.86
N ARG A 138 -6.46 6.30 13.74
CA ARG A 138 -6.19 7.27 12.67
C ARG A 138 -7.15 7.20 11.49
N PHE A 139 -7.80 6.04 11.26
CA PHE A 139 -8.63 5.79 10.09
C PHE A 139 -10.04 5.33 10.45
N GLN A 140 -10.99 5.69 9.62
CA GLN A 140 -12.20 4.92 9.46
C GLN A 140 -11.86 3.70 8.61
N ILE A 141 -12.20 2.51 9.12
CA ILE A 141 -11.83 1.23 8.50
C ILE A 141 -13.05 0.60 7.85
N PHE A 142 -12.86 0.12 6.67
CA PHE A 142 -13.78 -0.70 5.88
C PHE A 142 -13.10 -2.03 5.60
N PHE A 143 -13.85 -3.12 5.55
CA PHE A 143 -13.27 -4.43 5.37
C PHE A 143 -14.22 -5.39 4.66
N GLU A 144 -13.68 -6.14 3.74
CA GLU A 144 -14.37 -7.25 3.09
C GLU A 144 -13.43 -8.42 2.80
N THR A 145 -14.01 -9.62 2.68
CA THR A 145 -13.31 -10.84 2.29
C THR A 145 -14.03 -11.46 1.12
N GLY A 146 -13.31 -11.74 0.04
CA GLY A 146 -13.80 -12.47 -1.13
C GLY A 146 -13.88 -13.97 -0.87
N LYS A 147 -14.60 -14.69 -1.76
CA LYS A 147 -14.78 -16.16 -1.66
C LYS A 147 -13.50 -16.95 -1.85
N ASP A 148 -12.50 -16.37 -2.52
CA ASP A 148 -11.17 -16.92 -2.78
C ASP A 148 -10.17 -16.66 -1.66
N GLY A 149 -10.61 -15.99 -0.58
CA GLY A 149 -9.75 -15.59 0.54
C GLY A 149 -9.00 -14.28 0.30
N LEU A 150 -9.30 -13.56 -0.80
CA LEU A 150 -8.80 -12.20 -1.01
C LEU A 150 -9.42 -11.29 0.06
N TRP A 151 -8.61 -10.68 0.89
CA TRP A 151 -9.06 -9.64 1.82
C TRP A 151 -8.80 -8.25 1.24
N THR A 152 -9.71 -7.32 1.54
CA THR A 152 -9.59 -5.91 1.16
C THR A 152 -9.89 -5.03 2.37
N ILE A 153 -8.98 -4.08 2.65
CA ILE A 153 -9.11 -3.09 3.72
C ILE A 153 -9.17 -1.71 3.09
N GLY A 154 -10.25 -0.99 3.32
CA GLY A 154 -10.39 0.44 2.99
C GLY A 154 -10.07 1.30 4.22
N LEU A 155 -9.25 2.32 4.04
CA LEU A 155 -8.85 3.26 5.10
C LEU A 155 -9.13 4.69 4.65
N VAL A 156 -9.92 5.43 5.42
CA VAL A 156 -10.16 6.86 5.21
C VAL A 156 -9.58 7.62 6.42
N PRO A 157 -8.60 8.53 6.22
CA PRO A 157 -8.01 9.28 7.32
C PRO A 157 -9.04 10.08 8.10
N LYS A 158 -8.97 10.07 9.44
CA LYS A 158 -9.83 10.88 10.31
C LYS A 158 -9.35 12.32 10.39
N GLU A 159 -8.02 12.51 10.39
CA GLU A 159 -7.40 13.82 10.53
C GLU A 159 -7.41 14.58 9.20
N SER A 160 -7.90 15.82 9.22
CA SER A 160 -8.01 16.69 8.03
C SER A 160 -6.65 17.00 7.39
N VAL A 161 -5.59 17.07 8.17
CA VAL A 161 -4.22 17.34 7.67
C VAL A 161 -3.73 16.18 6.82
N ILE A 162 -3.96 14.93 7.25
CA ILE A 162 -3.61 13.73 6.48
C ILE A 162 -4.50 13.59 5.26
N LYS A 163 -5.81 13.84 5.42
CA LYS A 163 -6.81 13.74 4.34
C LYS A 163 -6.52 14.66 3.16
N LYS A 164 -5.88 15.80 3.40
CA LYS A 164 -5.41 16.72 2.34
C LYS A 164 -4.28 16.13 1.49
N GLN A 165 -3.51 15.18 2.02
CA GLN A 165 -2.39 14.53 1.33
C GLN A 165 -2.80 13.18 0.73
N ILE A 166 -3.58 12.43 1.51
CA ILE A 166 -4.05 11.08 1.17
C ILE A 166 -5.53 11.02 1.49
N SER A 167 -6.39 10.96 0.48
CA SER A 167 -7.85 10.94 0.65
C SER A 167 -8.35 9.55 1.07
N SER A 168 -7.73 8.49 0.56
CA SER A 168 -8.04 7.10 0.93
C SER A 168 -6.87 6.16 0.65
N VAL A 169 -6.90 5.00 1.30
CA VAL A 169 -5.97 3.88 1.05
C VAL A 169 -6.79 2.60 0.93
N VAL A 170 -6.54 1.81 -0.09
CA VAL A 170 -7.08 0.45 -0.22
C VAL A 170 -5.92 -0.52 -0.23
N LEU A 171 -5.99 -1.51 0.66
CA LEU A 171 -5.03 -2.60 0.80
C LEU A 171 -5.72 -3.89 0.38
N SER A 172 -5.06 -4.75 -0.37
CA SER A 172 -5.59 -6.08 -0.66
C SER A 172 -4.50 -7.14 -0.79
N GLY A 173 -4.86 -8.38 -0.53
CA GLY A 173 -3.98 -9.52 -0.63
C GLY A 173 -4.61 -10.81 -0.10
N HIS A 174 -3.87 -11.89 -0.16
CA HIS A 174 -4.24 -13.19 0.40
C HIS A 174 -3.42 -13.50 1.66
N LYS A 175 -2.26 -14.11 1.47
CA LYS A 175 -1.32 -14.38 2.55
C LYS A 175 -0.49 -13.13 2.93
N TRP A 176 -0.17 -12.33 1.93
CA TRP A 176 0.64 -11.12 2.05
C TRP A 176 -0.16 -9.92 1.56
N LEU A 177 0.32 -8.72 1.89
CA LEU A 177 -0.12 -7.52 1.20
C LEU A 177 0.40 -7.57 -0.24
N GLU A 178 -0.51 -7.60 -1.20
CA GLU A 178 -0.19 -7.73 -2.63
C GLU A 178 -0.38 -6.42 -3.38
N LYS A 179 -1.32 -5.60 -2.92
CA LYS A 179 -1.66 -4.36 -3.59
C LYS A 179 -2.01 -3.27 -2.59
N VAL A 180 -1.52 -2.06 -2.88
CA VAL A 180 -1.92 -0.83 -2.18
C VAL A 180 -2.32 0.19 -3.22
N THR A 181 -3.52 0.75 -3.09
CA THR A 181 -3.95 1.92 -3.86
C THR A 181 -4.10 3.10 -2.92
N LEU A 182 -3.29 4.13 -3.14
CA LEU A 182 -3.42 5.43 -2.47
C LEU A 182 -4.16 6.37 -3.40
N SER A 183 -5.13 7.12 -2.89
CA SER A 183 -5.66 8.30 -3.59
C SER A 183 -5.04 9.53 -2.92
N ASP A 184 -4.34 10.37 -3.70
CA ASP A 184 -3.80 11.62 -3.16
C ASP A 184 -4.92 12.64 -2.86
N GLY A 185 -4.56 13.82 -2.32
CA GLY A 185 -5.53 14.85 -1.98
C GLY A 185 -6.33 15.39 -3.17
N ASP A 186 -5.81 15.26 -4.38
CA ASP A 186 -6.47 15.63 -5.64
C ASP A 186 -7.26 14.45 -6.25
N GLY A 187 -7.27 13.29 -5.59
CA GLY A 187 -7.93 12.07 -6.03
C GLY A 187 -7.20 11.35 -7.17
N ASN A 188 -5.90 11.61 -7.37
CA ASN A 188 -5.09 10.83 -8.29
C ASN A 188 -4.69 9.51 -7.64
N PRO A 189 -4.89 8.36 -8.32
CA PRO A 189 -4.49 7.07 -7.76
C PRO A 189 -2.99 6.83 -7.92
N ILE A 190 -2.41 6.24 -6.88
CA ILE A 190 -1.06 5.68 -6.89
C ILE A 190 -1.22 4.21 -6.51
N LEU A 191 -1.02 3.34 -7.49
CA LEU A 191 -1.11 1.89 -7.30
C LEU A 191 0.28 1.33 -7.04
N TYR A 192 0.41 0.52 -5.99
CA TYR A 192 1.57 -0.33 -5.73
C TYR A 192 1.15 -1.79 -5.85
N GLU A 193 1.89 -2.55 -6.63
CA GLU A 193 1.77 -4.00 -6.77
C GLU A 193 3.04 -4.64 -6.22
N PHE A 194 2.89 -5.53 -5.24
CA PHE A 194 3.99 -6.24 -4.60
C PHE A 194 4.10 -7.65 -5.14
N SER A 195 5.32 -8.09 -5.36
CA SER A 195 5.61 -9.42 -5.88
C SER A 195 6.88 -9.99 -5.25
N LYS A 196 7.06 -11.30 -5.36
CA LYS A 196 8.22 -12.01 -4.79
C LYS A 196 8.41 -11.70 -3.30
N VAL A 197 7.29 -11.61 -2.57
CA VAL A 197 7.32 -11.27 -1.15
C VAL A 197 7.77 -12.49 -0.35
N GLU A 198 8.84 -12.31 0.40
CA GLU A 198 9.42 -13.33 1.28
C GLU A 198 9.48 -12.81 2.71
N GLY A 199 9.08 -13.65 3.66
CA GLY A 199 9.16 -13.38 5.10
C GLY A 199 10.20 -14.23 5.79
N GLY A 200 10.50 -13.88 7.06
CA GLY A 200 11.46 -14.65 7.87
C GLY A 200 12.92 -14.48 7.45
N ILE A 201 13.22 -13.43 6.69
CA ILE A 201 14.57 -13.07 6.22
C ILE A 201 15.41 -12.47 7.36
N SER A 202 16.72 -12.32 7.12
CA SER A 202 17.62 -11.51 7.94
C SER A 202 18.04 -10.26 7.14
N LEU A 203 18.26 -9.15 7.84
CA LEU A 203 18.84 -7.95 7.23
C LEU A 203 20.30 -8.18 6.91
N THR A 204 20.78 -7.64 5.78
CA THR A 204 22.21 -7.53 5.54
C THR A 204 22.85 -6.49 6.47
N PRO A 205 24.18 -6.49 6.64
CA PRO A 205 24.87 -5.45 7.40
C PRO A 205 24.57 -4.03 6.89
N GLU A 206 24.51 -3.86 5.55
CA GLU A 206 24.22 -2.59 4.89
C GLU A 206 22.78 -2.13 5.15
N GLU A 207 21.79 -3.03 5.00
CA GLU A 207 20.39 -2.76 5.31
C GLU A 207 20.20 -2.36 6.77
N SER A 208 20.87 -3.09 7.67
CA SER A 208 20.85 -2.81 9.12
C SER A 208 21.46 -1.45 9.45
N ALA A 209 22.53 -1.04 8.76
CA ALA A 209 23.18 0.26 8.96
C ALA A 209 22.27 1.42 8.50
N LEU A 210 21.50 1.25 7.43
CA LEU A 210 20.58 2.26 6.91
C LEU A 210 19.32 2.44 7.78
N LEU A 211 18.95 1.42 8.55
CA LEU A 211 17.76 1.40 9.41
C LEU A 211 18.05 1.75 10.89
N ARG A 212 19.28 2.08 11.21
CA ARG A 212 19.72 2.58 12.53
C ARG A 212 20.02 4.09 12.47
#